data_903a35bf262de4dcc3b3b594d1c3e0f4
#
_entry.id   903a35bf262de4dcc3b3b594d1c3e0f4
#
_cell.length_a   1.000
_cell.length_b   1.000
_cell.length_c   1.000
_cell.angle_alpha   90.00
_cell.angle_beta   90.00
_cell.angle_gamma   90.00
#
_symmetry.space_group_name_H-M   'P 1'
#
loop_
_entity.id
_entity.type
_entity.pdbx_description
1 polymer ?
#
loop_
_entity_poly.entity_id
_entity_poly.type
_entity_poly.pdbx_seq_one_letter_code
_entity_poly.pdbx_strand_id
1 'polypeptide(L)'
;MDSVKMAFESIRDKKIRSLLTMLGIIIGVGAVLILVSVVQGYNADLTAYYEKQGVNKVNVTLLNFDRTNTTDQSSEFMDWVNESLSAYITGVTPSASTSGTLRFESNINDTAVIYFGNEQWSACNNYTLDEGRDLLELDMAERSRVCVIGSYLADTLFGFQDPIGQTLSVNGTPLTVVGVFYQKDGGVEESMDDAVVVPYTLNRQMLGTDTVSEFTVKVASSTDMTTVMNQVESWCAENVDTNTGEYTVENGNDAMEAAEDETASLQVVLGGVAAIALLVGGIGIMNIMLVTVT
;
A
#
# COMPACT_ATOMS: atom_id res chain seq x y z
N MET A 1 41.13 5.73 44.24
CA MET A 1 40.92 7.07 43.60
C MET A 1 42.08 7.51 42.72
N ASP A 2 43.27 7.03 42.97
CA ASP A 2 44.49 7.45 42.22
C ASP A 2 44.57 6.97 40.77
N SER A 3 44.04 5.77 40.47
CA SER A 3 44.06 5.24 39.11
C SER A 3 43.17 6.04 38.13
N VAL A 4 42.04 6.57 38.60
CA VAL A 4 41.15 7.41 37.78
C VAL A 4 41.78 8.79 37.53
N LYS A 5 42.52 9.31 38.54
CA LYS A 5 43.21 10.59 38.45
C LYS A 5 44.40 10.51 37.49
N MET A 6 45.17 9.42 37.54
CA MET A 6 46.27 9.14 36.58
C MET A 6 45.76 8.95 35.15
N ALA A 7 44.63 8.29 34.98
CA ALA A 7 43.97 8.15 33.66
C ALA A 7 43.55 9.53 33.08
N PHE A 8 43.01 10.41 33.91
CA PHE A 8 42.61 11.76 33.52
C PHE A 8 43.82 12.65 33.17
N GLU A 9 44.92 12.53 33.93
CA GLU A 9 46.16 13.26 33.65
C GLU A 9 46.80 12.76 32.34
N SER A 10 46.82 11.46 32.08
CA SER A 10 47.34 10.88 30.84
C SER A 10 46.51 11.30 29.59
N ILE A 11 45.20 11.46 29.73
CA ILE A 11 44.33 12.01 28.66
C ILE A 11 44.65 13.50 28.41
N ARG A 12 44.95 14.24 29.45
CA ARG A 12 45.26 15.67 29.41
C ARG A 12 46.60 15.98 28.76
N ASP A 13 47.58 15.12 28.91
CA ASP A 13 48.92 15.31 28.34
C ASP A 13 49.01 15.04 26.83
N LYS A 14 48.09 14.17 26.30
CA LYS A 14 47.99 13.83 24.87
C LYS A 14 46.66 14.23 24.27
N LYS A 15 46.16 15.42 24.55
CA LYS A 15 44.81 15.93 24.24
C LYS A 15 44.36 15.70 22.77
N ILE A 16 45.23 15.97 21.81
CA ILE A 16 44.90 15.85 20.38
C ILE A 16 44.68 14.40 19.99
N ARG A 17 45.46 13.45 20.54
CA ARG A 17 45.32 12.03 20.21
C ARG A 17 44.04 11.43 20.81
N SER A 18 43.77 11.74 22.09
CA SER A 18 42.54 11.31 22.77
C SER A 18 41.30 11.90 22.12
N LEU A 19 41.36 13.19 21.70
CA LEU A 19 40.26 13.82 20.99
C LEU A 19 39.97 13.15 19.63
N LEU A 20 41.02 12.88 18.83
CA LEU A 20 40.87 12.23 17.52
C LEU A 20 40.30 10.82 17.63
N THR A 21 40.67 10.02 18.64
CA THR A 21 40.13 8.70 18.85
C THR A 21 38.69 8.71 19.34
N MET A 22 38.38 9.59 20.30
CA MET A 22 36.98 9.78 20.74
C MET A 22 36.11 10.23 19.57
N LEU A 23 36.58 11.16 18.73
CA LEU A 23 35.84 11.65 17.56
C LEU A 23 35.60 10.51 16.58
N GLY A 24 36.59 9.66 16.31
CA GLY A 24 36.42 8.50 15.41
C GLY A 24 35.35 7.51 15.88
N ILE A 25 35.32 7.24 17.20
CA ILE A 25 34.30 6.36 17.78
C ILE A 25 32.91 7.00 17.73
N ILE A 26 32.82 8.27 18.15
CA ILE A 26 31.54 9.00 18.16
C ILE A 26 30.97 9.06 16.74
N ILE A 27 31.78 9.37 15.75
CA ILE A 27 31.35 9.39 14.34
C ILE A 27 30.97 7.98 13.88
N GLY A 28 31.75 6.95 14.18
CA GLY A 28 31.48 5.57 13.78
C GLY A 28 30.17 5.03 14.39
N VAL A 29 30.02 5.14 15.72
CA VAL A 29 28.82 4.70 16.42
C VAL A 29 27.60 5.54 16.02
N GLY A 30 27.78 6.87 15.91
CA GLY A 30 26.71 7.79 15.51
C GLY A 30 26.20 7.49 14.10
N ALA A 31 27.08 7.25 13.15
CA ALA A 31 26.70 6.90 11.78
C ALA A 31 25.89 5.59 11.74
N VAL A 32 26.29 4.56 12.53
CA VAL A 32 25.58 3.30 12.64
C VAL A 32 24.20 3.49 13.24
N LEU A 33 24.09 4.24 14.33
CA LEU A 33 22.80 4.49 14.99
C LEU A 33 21.83 5.23 14.05
N ILE A 34 22.33 6.24 13.32
CA ILE A 34 21.52 6.96 12.34
C ILE A 34 21.01 6.01 11.25
N LEU A 35 21.92 5.21 10.67
CA LEU A 35 21.56 4.26 9.62
C LEU A 35 20.52 3.25 10.06
N VAL A 36 20.70 2.64 11.24
CA VAL A 36 19.73 1.67 11.79
C VAL A 36 18.39 2.35 12.06
N SER A 37 18.39 3.55 12.61
CA SER A 37 17.16 4.30 12.88
C SER A 37 16.40 4.66 11.60
N VAL A 38 17.11 5.07 10.54
CA VAL A 38 16.49 5.38 9.23
C VAL A 38 15.84 4.13 8.62
N VAL A 39 16.52 2.98 8.65
CA VAL A 39 15.97 1.74 8.09
C VAL A 39 14.77 1.25 8.91
N GLN A 40 14.83 1.35 10.24
CA GLN A 40 13.68 0.99 11.07
C GLN A 40 12.48 1.93 10.86
N GLY A 41 12.73 3.24 10.70
CA GLY A 41 11.68 4.19 10.36
C GLY A 41 11.03 3.87 9.00
N TYR A 42 11.85 3.63 7.98
CA TYR A 42 11.36 3.24 6.65
C TYR A 42 10.50 1.97 6.68
N ASN A 43 10.92 0.94 7.44
CA ASN A 43 10.13 -0.27 7.62
C ASN A 43 8.79 -0.02 8.28
N ALA A 44 8.78 0.80 9.33
CA ALA A 44 7.53 1.12 10.03
C ALA A 44 6.55 1.88 9.11
N ASP A 45 7.06 2.83 8.33
CA ASP A 45 6.26 3.59 7.37
C ASP A 45 5.72 2.68 6.24
N LEU A 46 6.56 1.76 5.75
CA LEU A 46 6.18 0.81 4.71
C LEU A 46 5.10 -0.16 5.18
N THR A 47 5.28 -0.75 6.37
CA THR A 47 4.26 -1.63 6.97
C THR A 47 2.94 -0.89 7.19
N ALA A 48 2.99 0.33 7.74
CA ALA A 48 1.82 1.16 7.92
C ALA A 48 1.11 1.51 6.60
N TYR A 49 1.87 1.72 5.52
CA TYR A 49 1.32 1.95 4.18
C TYR A 49 0.54 0.73 3.66
N TYR A 50 1.13 -0.48 3.74
CA TYR A 50 0.44 -1.70 3.31
C TYR A 50 -0.76 -2.05 4.21
N GLU A 51 -0.67 -1.83 5.52
CA GLU A 51 -1.81 -1.99 6.43
C GLU A 51 -2.98 -1.06 6.06
N LYS A 52 -2.69 0.19 5.68
CA LYS A 52 -3.69 1.13 5.19
C LYS A 52 -4.33 0.65 3.88
N GLN A 53 -3.55 0.14 2.93
CA GLN A 53 -4.09 -0.43 1.70
C GLN A 53 -5.01 -1.64 1.94
N GLY A 54 -4.83 -2.32 3.06
CA GLY A 54 -5.55 -3.52 3.46
C GLY A 54 -4.76 -4.78 3.16
N VAL A 55 -4.39 -5.46 4.23
CA VAL A 55 -3.74 -6.78 4.20
C VAL A 55 -4.76 -7.88 3.93
N ASN A 56 -4.30 -9.10 3.72
CA ASN A 56 -5.10 -10.29 3.49
C ASN A 56 -5.99 -10.18 2.23
N LYS A 57 -5.39 -9.77 1.13
CA LYS A 57 -6.04 -9.71 -0.18
C LYS A 57 -5.49 -10.82 -1.08
N VAL A 58 -6.37 -11.43 -1.85
CA VAL A 58 -6.00 -12.26 -2.99
C VAL A 58 -6.38 -11.48 -4.25
N ASN A 59 -5.38 -11.17 -5.06
CA ASN A 59 -5.58 -10.51 -6.34
C ASN A 59 -5.73 -11.58 -7.43
N VAL A 60 -6.80 -11.46 -8.19
CA VAL A 60 -7.15 -12.42 -9.24
C VAL A 60 -7.26 -11.67 -10.55
N THR A 61 -6.53 -12.12 -11.56
CA THR A 61 -6.64 -11.60 -12.91
C THR A 61 -7.18 -12.69 -13.82
N LEU A 62 -8.24 -12.37 -14.56
CA LEU A 62 -8.88 -13.26 -15.52
C LEU A 62 -8.84 -12.59 -16.89
N LEU A 63 -7.98 -13.07 -17.78
CA LEU A 63 -7.88 -12.55 -19.14
C LEU A 63 -8.53 -13.52 -20.11
N ASN A 64 -9.47 -13.01 -20.90
CA ASN A 64 -10.08 -13.76 -22.00
C ASN A 64 -9.68 -13.12 -23.32
N PHE A 65 -8.97 -13.87 -24.17
CA PHE A 65 -8.50 -13.44 -25.50
C PHE A 65 -9.50 -13.76 -26.60
N ASP A 66 -10.52 -14.57 -26.31
CA ASP A 66 -11.57 -14.92 -27.28
C ASP A 66 -12.63 -13.81 -27.31
N ARG A 67 -12.53 -12.95 -28.33
CA ARG A 67 -13.48 -11.87 -28.58
C ARG A 67 -14.89 -12.36 -28.99
N THR A 68 -15.05 -13.64 -29.25
CA THR A 68 -16.34 -14.23 -29.63
C THR A 68 -17.10 -14.77 -28.43
N ASN A 69 -16.41 -15.03 -27.32
CA ASN A 69 -17.02 -15.45 -26.08
C ASN A 69 -17.51 -14.22 -25.29
N THR A 70 -18.82 -14.01 -25.31
CA THR A 70 -19.49 -12.90 -24.59
C THR A 70 -19.93 -13.30 -23.17
N THR A 71 -19.54 -14.47 -22.70
CA THR A 71 -19.87 -14.89 -21.33
C THR A 71 -19.12 -14.00 -20.35
N ASP A 72 -19.87 -13.30 -19.53
CA ASP A 72 -19.32 -12.45 -18.48
C ASP A 72 -18.86 -13.34 -17.31
N GLN A 73 -17.61 -13.84 -17.42
CA GLN A 73 -16.98 -14.63 -16.36
C GLN A 73 -16.79 -13.84 -15.08
N SER A 74 -16.88 -12.50 -15.15
CA SER A 74 -16.69 -11.62 -14.01
C SER A 74 -17.80 -11.77 -12.98
N SER A 75 -19.06 -11.78 -13.43
CA SER A 75 -20.21 -11.98 -12.53
C SER A 75 -20.22 -13.40 -11.97
N GLU A 76 -19.96 -14.40 -12.80
CA GLU A 76 -19.90 -15.80 -12.39
C GLU A 76 -18.81 -16.05 -11.34
N PHE A 77 -17.63 -15.45 -11.51
CA PHE A 77 -16.56 -15.52 -10.53
C PHE A 77 -16.95 -14.87 -9.19
N MET A 78 -17.48 -13.64 -9.22
CA MET A 78 -17.88 -12.94 -8.00
C MET A 78 -19.00 -13.67 -7.25
N ASP A 79 -19.99 -14.19 -7.97
CA ASP A 79 -21.10 -14.97 -7.39
C ASP A 79 -20.57 -16.25 -6.74
N TRP A 80 -19.70 -16.99 -7.44
CA TRP A 80 -19.07 -18.18 -6.88
C TRP A 80 -18.25 -17.88 -5.62
N VAL A 81 -17.44 -16.81 -5.62
CA VAL A 81 -16.64 -16.40 -4.46
C VAL A 81 -17.56 -16.08 -3.27
N ASN A 82 -18.62 -15.30 -3.50
CA ASN A 82 -19.56 -14.93 -2.44
C ASN A 82 -20.33 -16.14 -1.87
N GLU A 83 -20.68 -17.12 -2.71
CA GLU A 83 -21.41 -18.32 -2.27
C GLU A 83 -20.48 -19.34 -1.61
N SER A 84 -19.37 -19.68 -2.26
CA SER A 84 -18.53 -20.81 -1.85
C SER A 84 -17.51 -20.43 -0.77
N LEU A 85 -17.05 -19.18 -0.74
CA LEU A 85 -16.01 -18.70 0.17
C LEU A 85 -16.52 -17.79 1.28
N SER A 86 -17.84 -17.62 1.43
CA SER A 86 -18.48 -16.71 2.40
C SER A 86 -18.00 -16.87 3.85
N ALA A 87 -17.57 -18.07 4.24
CA ALA A 87 -17.05 -18.33 5.59
C ALA A 87 -15.61 -17.81 5.82
N TYR A 88 -14.86 -17.57 4.74
CA TYR A 88 -13.41 -17.24 4.78
C TYR A 88 -13.12 -15.83 4.31
N ILE A 89 -14.07 -15.15 3.66
CA ILE A 89 -13.86 -13.84 3.06
C ILE A 89 -14.71 -12.76 3.73
N THR A 90 -14.27 -11.52 3.58
CA THR A 90 -15.07 -10.34 3.92
C THR A 90 -15.84 -9.84 2.71
N GLY A 91 -15.30 -10.07 1.51
CA GLY A 91 -15.95 -9.68 0.26
C GLY A 91 -15.03 -9.86 -0.95
N VAL A 92 -15.63 -9.64 -2.13
CA VAL A 92 -14.97 -9.62 -3.43
C VAL A 92 -15.36 -8.38 -4.21
N THR A 93 -14.41 -7.73 -4.85
CA THR A 93 -14.67 -6.53 -5.64
C THR A 93 -13.82 -6.52 -6.92
N PRO A 94 -14.32 -5.95 -8.01
CA PRO A 94 -13.47 -5.53 -9.12
C PRO A 94 -12.38 -4.56 -8.63
N SER A 95 -11.20 -4.65 -9.23
CA SER A 95 -10.04 -3.82 -8.87
C SER A 95 -9.49 -2.97 -10.02
N ALA A 96 -10.23 -2.86 -11.12
CA ALA A 96 -9.86 -2.01 -12.22
C ALA A 96 -9.75 -0.55 -11.78
N SER A 97 -8.70 0.13 -12.26
CA SER A 97 -8.50 1.54 -11.97
C SER A 97 -7.90 2.28 -13.16
N THR A 98 -8.07 3.58 -13.18
CA THR A 98 -7.43 4.47 -14.15
C THR A 98 -7.18 5.83 -13.51
N SER A 99 -6.23 6.59 -14.03
CA SER A 99 -6.08 7.99 -13.67
C SER A 99 -6.99 8.85 -14.54
N GLY A 100 -7.44 9.98 -14.01
CA GLY A 100 -8.30 10.85 -14.79
C GLY A 100 -8.47 12.23 -14.22
N THR A 101 -9.13 13.08 -15.00
CA THR A 101 -9.42 14.45 -14.62
C THR A 101 -10.80 14.56 -14.00
N LEU A 102 -10.84 15.09 -12.80
CA LEU A 102 -12.05 15.42 -12.07
C LEU A 102 -12.29 16.92 -12.12
N ARG A 103 -13.55 17.31 -12.31
CA ARG A 103 -13.92 18.72 -12.37
C ARG A 103 -15.21 18.98 -11.61
N PHE A 104 -15.14 19.97 -10.74
CA PHE A 104 -16.32 20.56 -10.10
C PHE A 104 -16.28 22.08 -10.28
N GLU A 105 -17.24 22.64 -11.00
CA GLU A 105 -17.27 24.05 -11.40
C GLU A 105 -15.96 24.49 -12.07
N SER A 106 -15.18 25.38 -11.44
CA SER A 106 -13.87 25.85 -11.91
C SER A 106 -12.69 25.05 -11.35
N ASN A 107 -12.93 24.21 -10.34
CA ASN A 107 -11.89 23.43 -9.69
C ASN A 107 -11.60 22.14 -10.49
N ILE A 108 -10.33 21.82 -10.63
CA ILE A 108 -9.88 20.67 -11.40
C ILE A 108 -8.85 19.93 -10.55
N ASN A 109 -8.96 18.60 -10.57
CA ASN A 109 -7.95 17.67 -10.11
C ASN A 109 -7.63 16.71 -11.26
N ASP A 110 -6.35 16.48 -11.57
CA ASP A 110 -5.85 15.62 -12.63
C ASP A 110 -4.93 14.49 -12.13
N THR A 111 -4.81 14.36 -10.82
CA THR A 111 -3.99 13.35 -10.13
C THR A 111 -4.80 12.18 -9.59
N ALA A 112 -6.11 12.36 -9.45
CA ALA A 112 -6.99 11.37 -8.83
C ALA A 112 -6.98 10.01 -9.53
N VAL A 113 -7.05 8.97 -8.72
CA VAL A 113 -7.27 7.60 -9.18
C VAL A 113 -8.77 7.28 -9.16
N ILE A 114 -9.28 6.83 -10.29
CA ILE A 114 -10.65 6.39 -10.47
C ILE A 114 -10.69 4.88 -10.32
N TYR A 115 -11.34 4.38 -9.29
CA TYR A 115 -11.55 2.95 -9.04
C TYR A 115 -12.94 2.53 -9.50
N PHE A 116 -13.01 1.37 -10.13
CA PHE A 116 -14.25 0.74 -10.58
C PHE A 116 -14.58 -0.41 -9.63
N GLY A 117 -15.50 -0.17 -8.71
CA GLY A 117 -15.82 -1.10 -7.65
C GLY A 117 -17.31 -1.45 -7.56
N ASN A 118 -17.62 -2.39 -6.68
CA ASN A 118 -18.97 -2.73 -6.26
C ASN A 118 -19.24 -2.22 -4.83
N GLU A 119 -20.34 -2.64 -4.22
CA GLU A 119 -20.74 -2.27 -2.85
C GLU A 119 -19.79 -2.79 -1.76
N GLN A 120 -18.92 -3.74 -2.09
CA GLN A 120 -17.95 -4.33 -1.16
C GLN A 120 -16.54 -3.68 -1.30
N TRP A 121 -16.38 -2.75 -2.24
CA TRP A 121 -15.08 -2.17 -2.56
C TRP A 121 -14.43 -1.47 -1.36
N SER A 122 -15.18 -0.69 -0.62
CA SER A 122 -14.68 0.03 0.56
C SER A 122 -14.22 -0.94 1.66
N ALA A 123 -15.00 -1.98 1.93
CA ALA A 123 -14.65 -3.02 2.90
C ALA A 123 -13.39 -3.81 2.47
N CYS A 124 -13.29 -4.16 1.18
CA CYS A 124 -12.12 -4.86 0.64
C CYS A 124 -10.85 -4.01 0.70
N ASN A 125 -10.97 -2.70 0.57
CA ASN A 125 -9.85 -1.77 0.51
C ASN A 125 -9.62 -0.97 1.80
N ASN A 126 -10.26 -1.34 2.92
CA ASN A 126 -10.15 -0.67 4.22
C ASN A 126 -10.47 0.84 4.17
N TYR A 127 -11.47 1.23 3.38
CA TYR A 127 -12.02 2.58 3.43
C TYR A 127 -13.21 2.63 4.38
N THR A 128 -13.28 3.70 5.14
CA THR A 128 -14.41 3.98 6.06
C THR A 128 -15.15 5.19 5.53
N LEU A 129 -16.46 5.14 5.53
CA LEU A 129 -17.30 6.27 5.14
C LEU A 129 -17.32 7.30 6.24
N ASP A 130 -17.19 8.59 5.88
CA ASP A 130 -17.32 9.74 6.79
C ASP A 130 -18.72 10.33 6.67
N GLU A 131 -19.16 10.65 5.46
CA GLU A 131 -20.45 11.26 5.21
C GLU A 131 -21.19 10.58 4.03
N GLY A 132 -22.51 10.63 4.06
CA GLY A 132 -23.35 10.09 2.99
C GLY A 132 -23.52 8.57 3.04
N ARG A 133 -23.46 7.91 1.89
CA ARG A 133 -23.56 6.44 1.75
C ARG A 133 -22.50 5.88 0.80
N ASP A 134 -22.20 4.63 0.97
CA ASP A 134 -21.36 3.85 0.05
C ASP A 134 -22.14 3.45 -1.22
N LEU A 135 -21.44 2.83 -2.17
CA LEU A 135 -22.07 2.19 -3.31
C LEU A 135 -23.01 1.07 -2.81
N LEU A 136 -24.10 0.86 -3.51
CA LEU A 136 -25.08 -0.20 -3.24
C LEU A 136 -25.16 -1.15 -4.42
N GLU A 137 -25.54 -2.39 -4.18
CA GLU A 137 -25.82 -3.37 -5.23
C GLU A 137 -26.82 -2.83 -6.29
N LEU A 138 -27.79 -2.02 -5.84
CA LEU A 138 -28.74 -1.36 -6.72
C LEU A 138 -28.06 -0.39 -7.70
N ASP A 139 -26.98 0.28 -7.28
CA ASP A 139 -26.23 1.18 -8.17
C ASP A 139 -25.56 0.43 -9.31
N MET A 140 -25.13 -0.84 -9.07
CA MET A 140 -24.63 -1.74 -10.11
C MET A 140 -25.75 -2.18 -11.04
N ALA A 141 -26.87 -2.66 -10.46
CA ALA A 141 -28.02 -3.18 -11.22
C ALA A 141 -28.63 -2.12 -12.15
N GLU A 142 -28.76 -0.88 -11.68
CA GLU A 142 -29.33 0.24 -12.43
C GLU A 142 -28.30 1.01 -13.26
N ARG A 143 -26.99 0.66 -13.16
CA ARG A 143 -25.89 1.42 -13.74
C ARG A 143 -25.96 2.90 -13.37
N SER A 144 -26.18 3.14 -12.08
CA SER A 144 -26.37 4.49 -11.55
C SER A 144 -25.11 5.35 -11.74
N ARG A 145 -25.30 6.61 -12.13
CA ARG A 145 -24.21 7.56 -12.28
C ARG A 145 -23.90 8.22 -10.93
N VAL A 146 -23.32 7.46 -10.04
CA VAL A 146 -22.94 7.89 -8.69
C VAL A 146 -21.46 7.65 -8.45
N CYS A 147 -20.90 8.34 -7.46
CA CYS A 147 -19.53 8.12 -7.01
C CYS A 147 -19.38 8.42 -5.52
N VAL A 148 -18.39 7.78 -4.93
CA VAL A 148 -17.89 8.08 -3.58
C VAL A 148 -16.48 8.64 -3.72
N ILE A 149 -16.19 9.74 -3.02
CA ILE A 149 -14.91 10.46 -3.15
C ILE A 149 -14.08 10.38 -1.88
N GLY A 150 -12.76 10.47 -2.02
CA GLY A 150 -11.84 10.58 -0.91
C GLY A 150 -11.85 11.97 -0.28
N SER A 151 -11.35 12.09 0.96
CA SER A 151 -11.35 13.34 1.73
C SER A 151 -10.56 14.45 1.04
N TYR A 152 -9.42 14.15 0.40
CA TYR A 152 -8.65 15.14 -0.35
C TYR A 152 -9.45 15.80 -1.47
N LEU A 153 -10.24 15.00 -2.22
CA LEU A 153 -11.09 15.51 -3.29
C LEU A 153 -12.25 16.36 -2.75
N ALA A 154 -12.83 15.96 -1.61
CA ALA A 154 -13.86 16.76 -0.96
C ALA A 154 -13.33 18.15 -0.59
N ASP A 155 -12.16 18.21 0.03
CA ASP A 155 -11.53 19.47 0.46
C ASP A 155 -11.10 20.35 -0.72
N THR A 156 -10.46 19.77 -1.73
CA THR A 156 -9.85 20.53 -2.83
C THR A 156 -10.85 20.96 -3.90
N LEU A 157 -11.82 20.09 -4.24
CA LEU A 157 -12.81 20.42 -5.27
C LEU A 157 -14.00 21.21 -4.72
N PHE A 158 -14.48 20.84 -3.52
CA PHE A 158 -15.72 21.44 -2.95
C PHE A 158 -15.42 22.49 -1.88
N GLY A 159 -14.25 22.43 -1.21
CA GLY A 159 -13.88 23.38 -0.17
C GLY A 159 -14.85 23.34 1.02
N PHE A 160 -15.63 24.42 1.20
CA PHE A 160 -16.63 24.50 2.27
C PHE A 160 -18.04 24.08 1.83
N GLN A 161 -18.24 23.67 0.58
CA GLN A 161 -19.53 23.21 0.09
C GLN A 161 -19.71 21.75 0.43
N ASP A 162 -20.93 21.35 0.82
CA ASP A 162 -21.27 19.95 1.00
C ASP A 162 -21.19 19.21 -0.35
N PRO A 163 -20.31 18.22 -0.52
CA PRO A 163 -20.18 17.48 -1.76
C PRO A 163 -21.34 16.53 -2.03
N ILE A 164 -22.10 16.11 -1.00
CA ILE A 164 -23.17 15.14 -1.15
C ILE A 164 -24.31 15.68 -2.02
N GLY A 165 -24.69 14.91 -3.02
CA GLY A 165 -25.73 15.28 -4.00
C GLY A 165 -25.23 16.22 -5.11
N GLN A 166 -24.01 16.71 -5.06
CA GLN A 166 -23.42 17.51 -6.13
C GLN A 166 -23.01 16.66 -7.33
N THR A 167 -22.91 17.30 -8.49
CA THR A 167 -22.48 16.62 -9.72
C THR A 167 -21.00 16.88 -9.97
N LEU A 168 -20.22 15.81 -9.90
CA LEU A 168 -18.80 15.79 -10.23
C LEU A 168 -18.60 15.26 -11.65
N SER A 169 -17.83 15.93 -12.47
CA SER A 169 -17.44 15.44 -13.78
C SER A 169 -16.16 14.61 -13.67
N VAL A 170 -16.25 13.31 -13.95
CA VAL A 170 -15.14 12.36 -13.92
C VAL A 170 -14.83 11.94 -15.35
N ASN A 171 -13.69 12.31 -15.88
CA ASN A 171 -13.32 12.12 -17.30
C ASN A 171 -14.43 12.57 -18.29
N GLY A 172 -15.11 13.70 -17.98
CA GLY A 172 -16.22 14.22 -18.79
C GLY A 172 -17.56 13.52 -18.54
N THR A 173 -17.62 12.47 -17.73
CA THR A 173 -18.88 11.81 -17.32
C THR A 173 -19.42 12.46 -16.06
N PRO A 174 -20.65 13.01 -16.07
CA PRO A 174 -21.26 13.57 -14.87
C PRO A 174 -21.75 12.47 -13.94
N LEU A 175 -21.27 12.48 -12.69
CA LEU A 175 -21.62 11.55 -11.61
C LEU A 175 -22.10 12.34 -10.40
N THR A 176 -23.07 11.80 -9.67
CA THR A 176 -23.55 12.39 -8.42
C THR A 176 -22.73 11.86 -7.25
N VAL A 177 -22.16 12.72 -6.44
CA VAL A 177 -21.45 12.33 -5.22
C VAL A 177 -22.48 11.86 -4.19
N VAL A 178 -22.35 10.61 -3.72
CA VAL A 178 -23.26 10.00 -2.75
C VAL A 178 -22.61 9.75 -1.40
N GLY A 179 -21.28 9.80 -1.32
CA GLY A 179 -20.54 9.62 -0.08
C GLY A 179 -19.15 10.20 -0.16
N VAL A 180 -18.57 10.40 1.01
CA VAL A 180 -17.18 10.85 1.23
C VAL A 180 -16.51 9.87 2.17
N PHE A 181 -15.32 9.40 1.82
CA PHE A 181 -14.52 8.57 2.69
C PHE A 181 -13.78 9.37 3.74
N TYR A 182 -13.65 8.79 4.93
CA TYR A 182 -12.80 9.33 5.98
C TYR A 182 -11.33 9.38 5.52
N GLN A 183 -10.62 10.40 6.01
CA GLN A 183 -9.21 10.59 5.71
C GLN A 183 -8.38 9.35 6.11
N LYS A 184 -7.66 8.80 5.16
CA LYS A 184 -6.91 7.56 5.30
C LYS A 184 -5.40 7.75 5.26
N ASP A 185 -4.92 8.65 4.41
CA ASP A 185 -3.50 8.83 4.13
C ASP A 185 -3.05 10.29 4.08
N GLY A 186 -3.43 11.04 5.11
CA GLY A 186 -2.98 12.41 5.32
C GLY A 186 -3.72 13.49 4.54
N GLY A 187 -4.67 13.14 3.67
CA GLY A 187 -5.47 14.09 2.90
C GLY A 187 -4.63 14.95 1.96
N VAL A 188 -3.66 14.35 1.25
CA VAL A 188 -2.76 15.03 0.32
C VAL A 188 -2.94 14.52 -1.10
N GLU A 189 -2.43 15.28 -2.06
CA GLU A 189 -2.40 14.94 -3.48
C GLU A 189 -1.65 13.62 -3.72
N GLU A 190 -2.08 12.83 -4.70
CA GLU A 190 -1.52 11.51 -5.05
C GLU A 190 -1.52 10.48 -3.90
N SER A 191 -2.29 10.75 -2.82
CA SER A 191 -2.47 9.81 -1.71
C SER A 191 -3.67 8.89 -1.93
N MET A 192 -3.89 7.95 -1.00
CA MET A 192 -5.11 7.13 -0.99
C MET A 192 -6.39 7.96 -0.82
N ASP A 193 -6.28 9.20 -0.35
CA ASP A 193 -7.39 10.14 -0.19
C ASP A 193 -7.71 10.91 -1.48
N ASP A 194 -6.83 10.85 -2.50
CA ASP A 194 -7.02 11.40 -3.84
C ASP A 194 -7.63 10.35 -4.78
N ALA A 195 -8.78 9.84 -4.40
CA ALA A 195 -9.44 8.72 -5.05
C ALA A 195 -10.94 8.96 -5.23
N VAL A 196 -11.49 8.44 -6.32
CA VAL A 196 -12.93 8.36 -6.56
C VAL A 196 -13.31 6.94 -6.91
N VAL A 197 -14.38 6.43 -6.30
CA VAL A 197 -14.92 5.10 -6.56
C VAL A 197 -16.23 5.22 -7.29
N VAL A 198 -16.34 4.52 -8.41
CA VAL A 198 -17.51 4.50 -9.28
C VAL A 198 -18.00 3.08 -9.49
N PRO A 199 -19.28 2.85 -9.78
CA PRO A 199 -19.79 1.53 -10.12
C PRO A 199 -19.01 0.90 -11.28
N TYR A 200 -18.54 -0.33 -11.12
CA TYR A 200 -17.78 -1.03 -12.16
C TYR A 200 -18.58 -1.21 -13.46
N THR A 201 -19.90 -1.20 -13.38
CA THR A 201 -20.82 -1.29 -14.52
C THR A 201 -20.75 -0.07 -15.45
N LEU A 202 -20.05 1.01 -15.04
CA LEU A 202 -19.74 2.15 -15.88
C LEU A 202 -18.47 1.99 -16.72
N ASN A 203 -17.75 0.86 -16.61
CA ASN A 203 -16.51 0.57 -17.35
C ASN A 203 -16.64 0.81 -18.85
N ARG A 204 -17.72 0.32 -19.45
CA ARG A 204 -17.96 0.49 -20.89
C ARG A 204 -18.01 1.95 -21.29
N GLN A 205 -18.64 2.77 -20.48
CA GLN A 205 -18.80 4.20 -20.76
C GLN A 205 -17.51 4.97 -20.55
N MET A 206 -16.72 4.59 -19.56
CA MET A 206 -15.55 5.36 -19.10
C MET A 206 -14.23 4.82 -19.64
N LEU A 207 -14.09 3.50 -19.78
CA LEU A 207 -12.87 2.82 -20.26
C LEU A 207 -13.02 2.24 -21.65
N GLY A 208 -14.26 2.09 -22.16
CA GLY A 208 -14.53 1.45 -23.46
C GLY A 208 -14.44 -0.07 -23.43
N THR A 209 -14.34 -0.70 -22.25
CA THR A 209 -14.32 -2.15 -22.08
C THR A 209 -15.56 -2.63 -21.32
N ASP A 210 -16.15 -3.73 -21.75
CA ASP A 210 -17.30 -4.33 -21.08
C ASP A 210 -16.89 -5.35 -20.00
N THR A 211 -15.63 -5.82 -20.07
CA THR A 211 -15.15 -6.91 -19.22
C THR A 211 -14.30 -6.33 -18.07
N VAL A 212 -14.53 -6.86 -16.89
CA VAL A 212 -13.64 -6.71 -15.73
C VAL A 212 -12.73 -7.91 -15.72
N SER A 213 -11.43 -7.67 -15.67
CA SER A 213 -10.41 -8.72 -15.65
C SER A 213 -9.69 -8.86 -14.33
N GLU A 214 -9.80 -7.88 -13.47
CA GLU A 214 -9.05 -7.84 -12.21
C GLU A 214 -10.02 -7.79 -11.02
N PHE A 215 -9.74 -8.62 -10.01
CA PHE A 215 -10.55 -8.73 -8.81
C PHE A 215 -9.68 -8.78 -7.56
N THR A 216 -10.20 -8.23 -6.49
CA THR A 216 -9.63 -8.36 -5.15
C THR A 216 -10.60 -9.11 -4.26
N VAL A 217 -10.15 -10.24 -3.72
CA VAL A 217 -10.87 -11.02 -2.70
C VAL A 217 -10.26 -10.70 -1.34
N LYS A 218 -11.04 -10.13 -0.44
CA LYS A 218 -10.62 -9.82 0.93
C LYS A 218 -10.84 -11.00 1.84
N VAL A 219 -9.78 -11.62 2.30
CA VAL A 219 -9.82 -12.75 3.24
C VAL A 219 -10.00 -12.24 4.68
N ALA A 220 -10.85 -12.91 5.44
CA ALA A 220 -11.18 -12.50 6.81
C ALA A 220 -9.99 -12.67 7.77
N SER A 221 -9.17 -13.71 7.55
CA SER A 221 -8.00 -14.00 8.40
C SER A 221 -6.81 -14.43 7.56
N SER A 222 -5.61 -14.01 7.95
CA SER A 222 -4.36 -14.45 7.31
C SER A 222 -4.16 -15.98 7.34
N THR A 223 -4.73 -16.67 8.32
CA THR A 223 -4.67 -18.14 8.43
C THR A 223 -5.43 -18.86 7.30
N ASP A 224 -6.43 -18.20 6.73
CA ASP A 224 -7.29 -18.78 5.68
C ASP A 224 -6.79 -18.44 4.26
N MET A 225 -5.76 -17.60 4.15
CA MET A 225 -5.23 -17.10 2.89
C MET A 225 -4.89 -18.20 1.90
N THR A 226 -4.10 -19.19 2.34
CA THR A 226 -3.70 -20.34 1.50
C THR A 226 -4.91 -21.16 1.07
N THR A 227 -5.91 -21.31 1.95
CA THR A 227 -7.13 -22.06 1.62
C THR A 227 -7.93 -21.34 0.54
N VAL A 228 -8.12 -20.02 0.68
CA VAL A 228 -8.84 -19.21 -0.30
C VAL A 228 -8.09 -19.20 -1.63
N MET A 229 -6.77 -18.98 -1.62
CA MET A 229 -5.96 -19.00 -2.84
C MET A 229 -6.09 -20.31 -3.60
N ASN A 230 -5.95 -21.46 -2.91
CA ASN A 230 -6.05 -22.77 -3.53
C ASN A 230 -7.45 -23.03 -4.12
N GLN A 231 -8.51 -22.57 -3.47
CA GLN A 231 -9.87 -22.72 -3.97
C GLN A 231 -10.13 -21.82 -5.19
N VAL A 232 -9.66 -20.57 -5.15
CA VAL A 232 -9.72 -19.64 -6.29
C VAL A 232 -8.93 -20.18 -7.47
N GLU A 233 -7.72 -20.69 -7.25
CA GLU A 233 -6.88 -21.28 -8.30
C GLU A 233 -7.55 -22.51 -8.92
N SER A 234 -8.19 -23.37 -8.11
CA SER A 234 -8.94 -24.52 -8.60
C SER A 234 -10.11 -24.09 -9.46
N TRP A 235 -10.87 -23.08 -9.05
CA TRP A 235 -11.97 -22.54 -9.84
C TRP A 235 -11.48 -21.97 -11.17
N CYS A 236 -10.39 -21.18 -11.14
CA CYS A 236 -9.80 -20.62 -12.36
C CYS A 236 -9.33 -21.72 -13.32
N ALA A 237 -8.70 -22.78 -12.80
CA ALA A 237 -8.24 -23.91 -13.61
C ALA A 237 -9.38 -24.70 -14.26
N GLU A 238 -10.56 -24.72 -13.64
CA GLU A 238 -11.76 -25.41 -14.17
C GLU A 238 -12.55 -24.55 -15.17
N ASN A 239 -12.55 -23.22 -14.99
CA ASN A 239 -13.44 -22.30 -15.73
C ASN A 239 -12.71 -21.45 -16.78
N VAL A 240 -11.40 -21.30 -16.71
CA VAL A 240 -10.61 -20.56 -17.71
C VAL A 240 -9.94 -21.52 -18.68
N ASP A 241 -10.30 -21.45 -19.96
CA ASP A 241 -9.61 -22.22 -21.00
C ASP A 241 -8.25 -21.57 -21.32
N THR A 242 -7.17 -22.23 -20.94
CA THR A 242 -5.79 -21.77 -21.14
C THR A 242 -5.39 -21.62 -22.62
N ASN A 243 -6.20 -22.09 -23.57
CA ASN A 243 -5.95 -21.83 -25.00
C ASN A 243 -6.49 -20.47 -25.45
N THR A 244 -7.48 -19.93 -24.75
CA THR A 244 -8.20 -18.71 -25.11
C THR A 244 -8.15 -17.65 -24.02
N GLY A 245 -7.50 -17.94 -22.88
CA GLY A 245 -7.41 -17.04 -21.74
C GLY A 245 -6.19 -17.34 -20.87
N GLU A 246 -6.00 -16.49 -19.89
CA GLU A 246 -4.96 -16.61 -18.86
C GLU A 246 -5.56 -16.18 -17.52
N TYR A 247 -5.11 -16.79 -16.45
CA TYR A 247 -5.45 -16.34 -15.10
C TYR A 247 -4.21 -16.26 -14.22
N THR A 248 -4.26 -15.35 -13.26
CA THR A 248 -3.22 -15.20 -12.24
C THR A 248 -3.89 -15.06 -10.88
N VAL A 249 -3.41 -15.78 -9.88
CA VAL A 249 -3.86 -15.68 -8.49
C VAL A 249 -2.64 -15.33 -7.64
N GLU A 250 -2.65 -14.14 -7.08
CA GLU A 250 -1.52 -13.59 -6.33
C GLU A 250 -1.93 -13.27 -4.89
N ASN A 251 -1.02 -13.54 -3.96
CA ASN A 251 -1.17 -13.06 -2.60
C ASN A 251 -0.87 -11.55 -2.57
N GLY A 252 -1.85 -10.73 -2.25
CA GLY A 252 -1.67 -9.28 -2.16
C GLY A 252 -0.68 -8.83 -1.07
N ASN A 253 -0.29 -9.73 -0.16
CA ASN A 253 0.74 -9.46 0.84
C ASN A 253 2.17 -9.69 0.31
N ASP A 254 2.35 -10.34 -0.84
CA ASP A 254 3.68 -10.68 -1.36
C ASP A 254 4.56 -9.44 -1.56
N ALA A 255 3.97 -8.32 -1.97
CA ALA A 255 4.68 -7.05 -2.10
C ALA A 255 5.18 -6.52 -0.74
N MET A 256 4.38 -6.67 0.30
CA MET A 256 4.77 -6.31 1.67
C MET A 256 5.88 -7.24 2.17
N GLU A 257 5.72 -8.56 2.01
CA GLU A 257 6.72 -9.55 2.42
C GLU A 257 8.05 -9.33 1.68
N ALA A 258 8.01 -9.07 0.37
CA ALA A 258 9.21 -8.77 -0.43
C ALA A 258 9.92 -7.50 0.06
N ALA A 259 9.17 -6.47 0.42
CA ALA A 259 9.72 -5.22 0.93
C ALA A 259 10.33 -5.39 2.35
N GLU A 260 9.71 -6.21 3.19
CA GLU A 260 10.26 -6.58 4.51
C GLU A 260 11.56 -7.39 4.35
N ASP A 261 11.62 -8.34 3.43
CA ASP A 261 12.82 -9.14 3.15
C ASP A 261 13.97 -8.29 2.60
N GLU A 262 13.69 -7.34 1.70
CA GLU A 262 14.67 -6.40 1.19
C GLU A 262 15.27 -5.55 2.32
N THR A 263 14.42 -5.06 3.22
CA THR A 263 14.86 -4.23 4.36
C THR A 263 15.62 -5.06 5.38
N ALA A 264 15.24 -6.31 5.63
CA ALA A 264 16.00 -7.22 6.47
C ALA A 264 17.41 -7.47 5.89
N SER A 265 17.50 -7.64 4.59
CA SER A 265 18.80 -7.78 3.88
C SER A 265 19.68 -6.54 4.04
N LEU A 266 19.09 -5.35 3.90
CA LEU A 266 19.79 -4.08 4.14
C LEU A 266 20.28 -3.97 5.60
N GLN A 267 19.49 -4.40 6.58
CA GLN A 267 19.90 -4.40 7.99
C GLN A 267 21.11 -5.30 8.24
N VAL A 268 21.17 -6.48 7.62
CA VAL A 268 22.32 -7.39 7.73
C VAL A 268 23.59 -6.75 7.15
N VAL A 269 23.51 -6.14 5.97
CA VAL A 269 24.63 -5.44 5.33
C VAL A 269 25.12 -4.27 6.19
N LEU A 270 24.21 -3.43 6.67
CA LEU A 270 24.53 -2.30 7.52
C LEU A 270 25.13 -2.73 8.86
N GLY A 271 24.60 -3.81 9.46
CA GLY A 271 25.14 -4.43 10.65
C GLY A 271 26.59 -4.93 10.46
N GLY A 272 26.87 -5.51 9.29
CA GLY A 272 28.23 -5.90 8.90
C GLY A 272 29.19 -4.73 8.79
N VAL A 273 28.79 -3.66 8.12
CA VAL A 273 29.58 -2.41 8.00
C VAL A 273 29.81 -1.80 9.39
N ALA A 274 28.80 -1.79 10.23
CA ALA A 274 28.88 -1.32 11.61
C ALA A 274 29.91 -2.11 12.43
N ALA A 275 29.88 -3.44 12.34
CA ALA A 275 30.82 -4.30 13.02
C ALA A 275 32.28 -4.02 12.59
N ILE A 276 32.51 -3.86 11.28
CA ILE A 276 33.84 -3.49 10.74
C ILE A 276 34.29 -2.12 11.25
N ALA A 277 33.41 -1.12 11.24
CA ALA A 277 33.72 0.22 11.74
C ALA A 277 34.13 0.22 13.23
N LEU A 278 33.38 -0.55 14.04
CA LEU A 278 33.68 -0.72 15.48
C LEU A 278 35.00 -1.47 15.71
N LEU A 279 35.30 -2.50 14.91
CA LEU A 279 36.58 -3.22 14.97
C LEU A 279 37.73 -2.32 14.63
N VAL A 280 37.65 -1.52 13.56
CA VAL A 280 38.70 -0.58 13.14
C VAL A 280 38.89 0.50 14.22
N GLY A 281 37.76 1.03 14.77
CA GLY A 281 37.82 1.99 15.90
C GLY A 281 38.47 1.38 17.14
N GLY A 282 38.11 0.13 17.49
CA GLY A 282 38.68 -0.61 18.61
C GLY A 282 40.22 -0.86 18.46
N ILE A 283 40.65 -1.28 17.28
CA ILE A 283 42.09 -1.45 16.95
C ILE A 283 42.83 -0.12 17.05
N GLY A 284 42.22 0.98 16.61
CA GLY A 284 42.77 2.32 16.75
C GLY A 284 43.03 2.70 18.21
N ILE A 285 42.07 2.40 19.09
CA ILE A 285 42.21 2.63 20.55
C ILE A 285 43.30 1.74 21.13
N MET A 286 43.30 0.46 20.80
CA MET A 286 44.27 -0.52 21.27
C MET A 286 45.70 -0.10 20.91
N ASN A 287 45.93 0.36 19.68
CA ASN A 287 47.23 0.79 19.20
C ASN A 287 47.72 2.06 19.93
N ILE A 288 46.81 2.96 20.31
CA ILE A 288 47.14 4.17 21.09
C ILE A 288 47.45 3.82 22.53
N MET A 289 46.72 2.90 23.14
CA MET A 289 46.95 2.45 24.52
C MET A 289 48.26 1.67 24.65
N LEU A 290 48.60 0.80 23.70
CA LEU A 290 49.88 0.07 23.68
C LEU A 290 51.10 1.01 23.64
N VAL A 291 51.06 2.09 22.85
CA VAL A 291 52.13 3.12 22.77
C VAL A 291 52.22 3.98 24.03
N THR A 292 51.21 4.00 24.88
CA THR A 292 51.21 4.80 26.13
C THR A 292 51.71 4.01 27.34
N VAL A 293 51.75 2.68 27.28
CA VAL A 293 52.16 1.78 28.38
C VAL A 293 53.64 1.38 28.23
N THR A 294 54.24 1.55 27.06
CA THR A 294 55.67 1.41 26.82
C THR A 294 56.39 2.75 26.96
#